data_e0d6e96f2dbabb7404c167ff63f1bf08
#
_entry.id   e0d6e96f2dbabb7404c167ff63f1bf08
#
_cell.length_a   1.000
_cell.length_b   1.000
_cell.length_c   1.000
_cell.angle_alpha   90.00
_cell.angle_beta   90.00
_cell.angle_gamma   90.00
#
_symmetry.space_group_name_H-M   'P 1'
#
loop_
_entity.id
_entity.type
_entity.pdbx_description
1 polymer ?
#
loop_
_entity_poly.entity_id
_entity_poly.type
_entity_poly.pdbx_seq_one_letter_code
_entity_poly.pdbx_strand_id
1 'polypeptide(L)'
;MAHCIIKRIIAMTIILPQTVLPNASAATLLPSERHPVAVRPVLPAPLLPELSKLLARLPVQDDAEALRKSLFHAGTHFNPDLLTSEAERRARLEGVHAALDRAESLVFLDTESTGGRNGRLIEVGLVETDVEQNITGGLHFRCNPHRRSQARARRVHGIQDCELEHCPEFAARADELLEAVRGKTVVIHDRTMDLLWLNRELQAARPGAPRFEDCCTVIDSFVLARAVPSERRRNGLDALLEWYGLGARGGHHDAYGDAALLSRVFFELWWDLDEWLYGE
;
A
#
# COMPACT_ATOMS: atom_id res chain seq x y z
N MET A 1 -26.30 0.27 -4.15
CA MET A 1 -26.47 -1.01 -3.41
C MET A 1 -26.32 -2.25 -4.28
N ALA A 2 -27.09 -2.46 -5.35
CA ALA A 2 -26.97 -3.69 -6.18
C ALA A 2 -25.59 -3.91 -6.81
N HIS A 3 -24.90 -2.87 -7.22
CA HIS A 3 -23.57 -2.96 -7.86
C HIS A 3 -22.47 -3.33 -6.86
N CYS A 4 -22.54 -2.82 -5.63
CA CYS A 4 -21.61 -3.14 -4.55
C CYS A 4 -21.80 -4.60 -4.07
N ILE A 5 -23.02 -5.08 -3.99
CA ILE A 5 -23.34 -6.46 -3.62
C ILE A 5 -22.82 -7.44 -4.68
N ILE A 6 -22.95 -7.11 -5.96
CA ILE A 6 -22.46 -7.96 -7.07
C ILE A 6 -20.92 -8.02 -7.05
N LYS A 7 -20.21 -6.90 -6.82
CA LYS A 7 -18.74 -6.88 -6.69
C LYS A 7 -18.28 -7.70 -5.46
N ARG A 8 -18.96 -7.59 -4.32
CA ARG A 8 -18.68 -8.42 -3.12
C ARG A 8 -18.94 -9.91 -3.36
N ILE A 9 -19.98 -10.26 -4.09
CA ILE A 9 -20.27 -11.66 -4.44
C ILE A 9 -19.19 -12.23 -5.36
N ILE A 10 -18.73 -11.47 -6.34
CA ILE A 10 -17.66 -11.91 -7.25
C ILE A 10 -16.34 -12.09 -6.49
N ALA A 11 -15.95 -11.17 -5.61
CA ALA A 11 -14.75 -11.28 -4.80
C ALA A 11 -14.82 -12.46 -3.81
N MET A 12 -15.96 -12.70 -3.16
CA MET A 12 -16.14 -13.86 -2.27
C MET A 12 -16.15 -15.21 -3.00
N THR A 13 -16.51 -15.24 -4.28
CA THR A 13 -16.54 -16.48 -5.07
C THR A 13 -15.14 -16.91 -5.53
N ILE A 14 -14.16 -15.98 -5.58
CA ILE A 14 -12.77 -16.28 -5.97
C ILE A 14 -11.91 -16.81 -4.80
N ILE A 15 -12.38 -16.72 -3.54
CA ILE A 15 -11.64 -17.11 -2.32
C ILE A 15 -11.98 -18.53 -1.83
N LEU A 16 -12.58 -19.38 -2.64
CA LEU A 16 -12.73 -20.79 -2.26
C LEU A 16 -11.44 -21.57 -2.53
N PRO A 17 -10.90 -22.30 -1.53
CA PRO A 17 -9.66 -23.07 -1.72
C PRO A 17 -9.90 -24.16 -2.79
N GLN A 18 -9.01 -24.19 -3.80
CA GLN A 18 -8.98 -25.29 -4.74
C GLN A 18 -8.56 -26.56 -4.01
N THR A 19 -9.50 -27.44 -3.76
CA THR A 19 -9.21 -28.82 -3.40
C THR A 19 -8.52 -29.50 -4.56
N VAL A 20 -7.31 -29.98 -4.29
CA VAL A 20 -6.50 -30.80 -5.19
C VAL A 20 -7.31 -32.02 -5.62
N LEU A 21 -7.60 -32.15 -6.91
CA LEU A 21 -8.04 -33.38 -7.52
C LEU A 21 -6.92 -33.92 -8.45
N PRO A 22 -6.72 -35.24 -8.49
CA PRO A 22 -5.58 -35.84 -9.18
C PRO A 22 -5.80 -35.97 -10.69
N ASN A 23 -4.70 -35.86 -11.43
CA ASN A 23 -4.44 -36.20 -12.81
C ASN A 23 -5.54 -36.88 -13.64
N ALA A 24 -5.94 -36.19 -14.72
CA ALA A 24 -6.44 -36.85 -15.92
C ALA A 24 -5.97 -36.09 -17.17
N SER A 25 -5.19 -36.82 -17.93
CA SER A 25 -4.90 -36.87 -19.36
C SER A 25 -5.41 -35.77 -20.29
N ALA A 26 -4.50 -35.36 -21.17
CA ALA A 26 -4.62 -34.43 -22.30
C ALA A 26 -5.81 -34.70 -23.23
N ALA A 27 -6.52 -33.59 -23.59
CA ALA A 27 -7.19 -33.49 -24.90
C ALA A 27 -7.47 -32.01 -25.27
N THR A 28 -6.85 -31.58 -26.35
CA THR A 28 -7.33 -30.67 -27.41
C THR A 28 -7.89 -29.28 -27.08
N LEU A 29 -7.06 -28.29 -27.34
CA LEU A 29 -7.38 -26.87 -27.44
C LEU A 29 -8.29 -26.57 -28.66
N LEU A 30 -9.36 -25.82 -28.45
CA LEU A 30 -10.02 -25.02 -29.47
C LEU A 30 -10.01 -23.51 -29.05
N PRO A 31 -9.98 -22.57 -30.02
CA PRO A 31 -9.56 -21.20 -29.77
C PRO A 31 -10.68 -20.22 -29.42
N SER A 32 -10.31 -19.26 -28.58
CA SER A 32 -10.80 -17.89 -28.49
C SER A 32 -12.30 -17.63 -28.28
N GLU A 33 -12.67 -17.36 -27.05
CA GLU A 33 -13.66 -16.32 -26.78
C GLU A 33 -12.96 -15.15 -26.08
N ARG A 34 -12.91 -14.02 -26.78
CA ARG A 34 -12.38 -12.77 -26.24
C ARG A 34 -13.38 -12.26 -25.20
N HIS A 35 -12.96 -12.20 -23.94
CA HIS A 35 -13.71 -11.47 -22.94
C HIS A 35 -13.83 -9.99 -23.36
N PRO A 36 -15.01 -9.37 -23.17
CA PRO A 36 -15.18 -7.96 -23.47
C PRO A 36 -14.25 -7.14 -22.58
N VAL A 37 -13.40 -6.34 -23.20
CA VAL A 37 -12.58 -5.32 -22.53
C VAL A 37 -13.53 -4.43 -21.74
N ALA A 38 -13.38 -4.38 -20.42
CA ALA A 38 -14.12 -3.46 -19.59
C ALA A 38 -13.84 -2.04 -20.08
N VAL A 39 -14.87 -1.39 -20.59
CA VAL A 39 -14.81 0.01 -21.03
C VAL A 39 -14.59 0.83 -19.76
N ARG A 40 -13.39 1.42 -19.62
CA ARG A 40 -13.08 2.36 -18.53
C ARG A 40 -14.09 3.50 -18.60
N PRO A 41 -14.74 3.89 -17.49
CA PRO A 41 -15.57 5.09 -17.51
C PRO A 41 -14.68 6.29 -17.79
N VAL A 42 -14.95 6.98 -18.89
CA VAL A 42 -14.34 8.27 -19.20
C VAL A 42 -14.96 9.27 -18.24
N LEU A 43 -14.12 9.95 -17.44
CA LEU A 43 -14.56 11.02 -16.54
C LEU A 43 -15.41 12.04 -17.31
N PRO A 44 -16.57 12.45 -16.79
CA PRO A 44 -17.40 13.44 -17.44
C PRO A 44 -16.65 14.78 -17.56
N ALA A 45 -16.67 15.37 -18.75
CA ALA A 45 -15.97 16.60 -19.12
C ALA A 45 -16.17 17.85 -18.23
N PRO A 46 -17.16 17.96 -17.33
CA PRO A 46 -17.32 19.17 -16.51
C PRO A 46 -16.37 19.26 -15.31
N LEU A 47 -15.62 18.22 -14.92
CA LEU A 47 -14.70 18.27 -13.77
C LEU A 47 -13.34 18.90 -14.08
N LEU A 48 -12.93 18.96 -15.35
CA LEU A 48 -11.67 19.55 -15.78
C LEU A 48 -11.53 21.05 -15.48
N PRO A 49 -12.60 21.91 -15.60
CA PRO A 49 -12.50 23.33 -15.29
C PRO A 49 -12.33 23.63 -13.80
N GLU A 50 -12.94 22.84 -12.93
CA GLU A 50 -12.83 23.06 -11.47
C GLU A 50 -11.48 22.60 -10.95
N LEU A 51 -10.96 21.47 -11.45
CA LEU A 51 -9.60 21.02 -11.17
C LEU A 51 -8.56 22.04 -11.64
N SER A 52 -8.74 22.63 -12.81
CA SER A 52 -7.88 23.69 -13.35
C SER A 52 -7.93 24.97 -12.52
N LYS A 53 -9.09 25.34 -11.97
CA LYS A 53 -9.22 26.47 -11.05
C LYS A 53 -8.57 26.21 -9.69
N LEU A 54 -8.63 24.99 -9.19
CA LEU A 54 -7.96 24.58 -7.96
C LEU A 54 -6.44 24.60 -8.14
N LEU A 55 -5.95 24.08 -9.26
CA LEU A 55 -4.54 24.08 -9.65
C LEU A 55 -3.98 25.50 -9.85
N ALA A 56 -4.81 26.44 -10.38
CA ALA A 56 -4.43 27.84 -10.56
C ALA A 56 -4.33 28.65 -9.25
N ARG A 57 -4.83 28.14 -8.14
CA ARG A 57 -4.77 28.78 -6.81
C ARG A 57 -3.60 28.28 -5.94
N LEU A 58 -2.88 27.27 -6.39
CA LEU A 58 -1.64 26.83 -5.72
C LEU A 58 -0.49 27.75 -6.15
N PRO A 59 0.43 28.12 -5.25
CA PRO A 59 1.61 28.87 -5.65
C PRO A 59 2.35 28.07 -6.73
N VAL A 60 2.51 28.73 -7.88
CA VAL A 60 3.17 28.16 -9.06
C VAL A 60 4.62 27.88 -8.70
N GLN A 61 4.93 26.61 -8.46
CA GLN A 61 6.26 26.07 -8.66
C GLN A 61 6.16 25.14 -9.86
N ASP A 62 7.02 25.39 -10.84
CA ASP A 62 7.01 24.84 -12.19
C ASP A 62 7.30 23.34 -12.30
N ASP A 63 6.70 22.51 -11.43
CA ASP A 63 6.98 21.11 -11.46
C ASP A 63 5.72 20.28 -11.14
N ALA A 64 5.19 19.60 -12.16
CA ALA A 64 4.12 18.61 -12.01
C ALA A 64 4.50 17.51 -11.01
N GLU A 65 5.81 17.28 -10.83
CA GLU A 65 6.38 16.38 -9.84
C GLU A 65 6.32 16.98 -8.43
N ALA A 66 6.55 18.29 -8.26
CA ALA A 66 6.36 18.97 -6.99
C ALA A 66 4.88 19.00 -6.59
N LEU A 67 3.96 19.09 -7.57
CA LEU A 67 2.52 19.00 -7.33
C LEU A 67 2.11 17.58 -6.94
N ARG A 68 2.63 16.54 -7.60
CA ARG A 68 2.49 15.13 -7.18
C ARG A 68 3.03 14.95 -5.76
N LYS A 69 4.24 15.41 -5.49
CA LYS A 69 4.84 15.39 -4.15
C LYS A 69 3.98 16.14 -3.14
N SER A 70 3.44 17.31 -3.46
CA SER A 70 2.57 18.10 -2.59
C SER A 70 1.23 17.41 -2.29
N LEU A 71 0.57 16.82 -3.29
CA LEU A 71 -0.69 16.09 -3.09
C LEU A 71 -0.49 14.81 -2.27
N PHE A 72 0.64 14.13 -2.43
CA PHE A 72 0.96 12.88 -1.75
C PHE A 72 1.83 13.07 -0.51
N HIS A 73 2.70 14.10 -0.46
CA HIS A 73 3.41 14.49 0.75
C HIS A 73 2.54 15.30 1.73
N ALA A 74 1.45 15.91 1.28
CA ALA A 74 0.40 16.37 2.20
C ALA A 74 -0.15 15.22 3.04
N GLY A 75 -0.05 13.97 2.55
CA GLY A 75 -0.24 12.78 3.36
C GLY A 75 0.76 12.61 4.52
N THR A 76 2.01 13.15 4.49
CA THR A 76 2.95 13.03 5.62
C THR A 76 2.48 13.73 6.88
N HIS A 77 1.63 14.73 6.70
CA HIS A 77 1.03 15.51 7.79
C HIS A 77 -0.49 15.62 7.65
N PHE A 78 -1.09 14.75 6.83
CA PHE A 78 -2.54 14.67 6.74
C PHE A 78 -3.08 14.13 8.05
N ASN A 79 -3.47 15.04 8.93
CA ASN A 79 -4.33 14.70 10.04
C ASN A 79 -5.77 14.97 9.58
N PRO A 80 -6.61 13.93 9.36
CA PRO A 80 -7.99 14.13 8.97
C PRO A 80 -8.77 14.97 9.99
N ASP A 81 -8.33 14.99 11.25
CA ASP A 81 -8.92 15.79 12.32
C ASP A 81 -8.64 17.31 12.16
N LEU A 82 -7.66 17.67 11.31
CA LEU A 82 -7.35 19.08 10.95
C LEU A 82 -8.14 19.59 9.74
N LEU A 83 -8.91 18.72 9.07
CA LEU A 83 -9.82 19.18 8.02
C LEU A 83 -11.04 19.85 8.64
N THR A 84 -11.16 21.13 8.38
CA THR A 84 -12.20 21.97 8.96
C THR A 84 -13.55 21.78 8.27
N SER A 85 -13.59 21.16 7.07
CA SER A 85 -14.83 20.94 6.33
C SER A 85 -14.86 19.58 5.62
N GLU A 86 -16.09 19.07 5.44
CA GLU A 86 -16.33 17.87 4.63
C GLU A 86 -15.91 18.06 3.16
N ALA A 87 -16.07 19.28 2.63
CA ALA A 87 -15.67 19.62 1.26
C ALA A 87 -14.15 19.49 1.06
N GLU A 88 -13.34 19.92 2.03
CA GLU A 88 -11.87 19.76 1.96
C GLU A 88 -11.46 18.29 2.05
N ARG A 89 -12.14 17.53 2.92
CA ARG A 89 -11.92 16.08 3.03
C ARG A 89 -12.24 15.41 1.70
N ARG A 90 -13.41 15.69 1.13
CA ARG A 90 -13.86 15.15 -0.14
C ARG A 90 -12.88 15.46 -1.27
N ALA A 91 -12.49 16.70 -1.44
CA ALA A 91 -11.54 17.10 -2.49
C ALA A 91 -10.19 16.37 -2.39
N ARG A 92 -9.71 16.13 -1.18
CA ARG A 92 -8.45 15.36 -0.98
C ARG A 92 -8.63 13.88 -1.29
N LEU A 93 -9.72 13.27 -0.87
CA LEU A 93 -10.02 11.87 -1.13
C LEU A 93 -10.28 11.62 -2.62
N GLU A 94 -10.91 12.55 -3.33
CA GLU A 94 -11.03 12.54 -4.80
C GLU A 94 -9.65 12.54 -5.48
N GLY A 95 -8.70 13.31 -4.95
CA GLY A 95 -7.31 13.33 -5.44
C GLY A 95 -6.60 11.98 -5.25
N VAL A 96 -6.78 11.34 -4.11
CA VAL A 96 -6.23 9.99 -3.84
C VAL A 96 -6.88 8.97 -4.76
N HIS A 97 -8.21 8.96 -4.86
CA HIS A 97 -8.96 8.05 -5.75
C HIS A 97 -8.50 8.17 -7.19
N ALA A 98 -8.42 9.40 -7.73
CA ALA A 98 -7.97 9.64 -9.08
C ALA A 98 -6.51 9.22 -9.35
N ALA A 99 -5.67 9.17 -8.32
CA ALA A 99 -4.31 8.65 -8.45
C ALA A 99 -4.29 7.12 -8.48
N LEU A 100 -5.14 6.48 -7.67
CA LEU A 100 -5.30 5.02 -7.67
C LEU A 100 -5.88 4.51 -9.00
N ASP A 101 -6.87 5.20 -9.56
CA ASP A 101 -7.46 4.86 -10.86
C ASP A 101 -6.46 4.88 -12.03
N ARG A 102 -5.38 5.63 -11.89
CA ARG A 102 -4.30 5.69 -12.90
C ARG A 102 -3.17 4.71 -12.66
N ALA A 103 -3.15 4.06 -11.50
CA ALA A 103 -2.13 3.08 -11.20
C ALA A 103 -2.35 1.80 -12.01
N GLU A 104 -1.31 1.31 -12.68
CA GLU A 104 -1.34 0.01 -13.36
C GLU A 104 -1.05 -1.13 -12.39
N SER A 105 -0.27 -0.85 -11.35
CA SER A 105 0.03 -1.76 -10.26
C SER A 105 0.20 -0.99 -8.95
N LEU A 106 0.06 -1.69 -7.83
CA LEU A 106 0.30 -1.18 -6.49
C LEU A 106 1.36 -2.04 -5.81
N VAL A 107 2.20 -1.38 -5.03
CA VAL A 107 3.21 -2.04 -4.20
C VAL A 107 2.82 -1.84 -2.75
N PHE A 108 2.75 -2.92 -1.99
CA PHE A 108 2.48 -2.92 -0.54
C PHE A 108 3.78 -3.23 0.17
N LEU A 109 4.13 -2.41 1.15
CA LEU A 109 5.40 -2.54 1.87
C LEU A 109 5.16 -2.51 3.37
N ASP A 110 5.86 -3.40 4.06
CA ASP A 110 5.97 -3.41 5.52
C ASP A 110 7.42 -3.71 5.92
N THR A 111 7.81 -3.30 7.13
CA THR A 111 9.17 -3.50 7.63
C THR A 111 9.20 -3.92 9.09
N GLU A 112 10.17 -4.79 9.44
CA GLU A 112 10.49 -5.10 10.82
C GLU A 112 11.83 -4.48 11.23
N SER A 113 11.95 -4.13 12.50
CA SER A 113 13.14 -3.47 13.01
C SER A 113 13.58 -3.96 14.38
N THR A 114 14.79 -3.58 14.76
CA THR A 114 15.30 -3.81 16.13
C THR A 114 14.54 -3.04 17.21
N GLY A 115 13.59 -2.19 16.83
CA GLY A 115 12.66 -1.47 17.71
C GLY A 115 13.05 -0.04 18.05
N GLY A 116 12.01 0.78 18.25
CA GLY A 116 12.11 2.20 18.60
C GLY A 116 12.62 3.09 17.45
N ARG A 117 12.53 4.41 17.66
CA ARG A 117 12.93 5.41 16.65
C ARG A 117 14.38 5.26 16.16
N ASN A 118 15.28 4.77 17.01
CA ASN A 118 16.67 4.50 16.67
C ASN A 118 16.90 3.05 16.21
N GLY A 119 15.85 2.31 15.90
CA GLY A 119 15.92 0.96 15.36
C GLY A 119 16.69 0.90 14.03
N ARG A 120 17.17 -0.30 13.71
CA ARG A 120 17.74 -0.67 12.42
C ARG A 120 16.77 -1.65 11.76
N LEU A 121 16.65 -1.61 10.45
CA LEU A 121 15.86 -2.59 9.70
C LEU A 121 16.45 -4.00 9.86
N ILE A 122 15.58 -4.98 9.99
CA ILE A 122 15.92 -6.40 10.05
C ILE A 122 15.19 -7.21 8.99
N GLU A 123 14.03 -6.75 8.53
CA GLU A 123 13.26 -7.40 7.50
C GLU A 123 12.51 -6.36 6.66
N VAL A 124 12.42 -6.59 5.36
CA VAL A 124 11.64 -5.81 4.40
C VAL A 124 10.79 -6.77 3.61
N GLY A 125 9.49 -6.53 3.57
CA GLY A 125 8.51 -7.28 2.78
C GLY A 125 7.80 -6.35 1.80
N LEU A 126 7.71 -6.78 0.56
CA LEU A 126 7.07 -6.05 -0.51
C LEU A 126 6.24 -7.02 -1.36
N VAL A 127 4.99 -6.67 -1.59
CA VAL A 127 4.07 -7.39 -2.48
C VAL A 127 3.60 -6.43 -3.56
N GLU A 128 3.69 -6.83 -4.81
CA GLU A 128 3.15 -6.09 -5.95
C GLU A 128 1.89 -6.77 -6.45
N THR A 129 0.84 -5.99 -6.72
CA THR A 129 -0.41 -6.47 -7.28
C THR A 129 -0.80 -5.66 -8.51
N ASP A 130 -1.55 -6.27 -9.42
CA ASP A 130 -2.35 -5.53 -10.39
C ASP A 130 -3.60 -4.91 -9.72
N VAL A 131 -4.38 -4.19 -10.50
CA VAL A 131 -5.64 -3.56 -10.03
C VAL A 131 -6.78 -4.57 -9.82
N GLU A 132 -6.64 -5.78 -10.33
CA GLU A 132 -7.53 -6.92 -10.10
C GLU A 132 -7.15 -7.72 -8.83
N GLN A 133 -6.18 -7.23 -8.04
CA GLN A 133 -5.69 -7.82 -6.79
C GLN A 133 -4.86 -9.10 -6.95
N ASN A 134 -4.44 -9.45 -8.17
CA ASN A 134 -3.53 -10.58 -8.36
C ASN A 134 -2.11 -10.17 -7.96
N ILE A 135 -1.42 -11.02 -7.20
CA ILE A 135 -0.01 -10.81 -6.89
C ILE A 135 0.80 -11.03 -8.17
N THR A 136 1.50 -10.00 -8.61
CA THR A 136 2.31 -10.00 -9.84
C THR A 136 3.80 -10.02 -9.55
N GLY A 137 4.21 -9.71 -8.32
CA GLY A 137 5.59 -9.68 -7.91
C GLY A 137 5.75 -9.48 -6.41
N GLY A 138 7.00 -9.42 -5.98
CA GLY A 138 7.33 -9.15 -4.59
C GLY A 138 8.82 -9.19 -4.33
N LEU A 139 9.20 -8.69 -3.15
CA LEU A 139 10.56 -8.69 -2.65
C LEU A 139 10.52 -8.99 -1.15
N HIS A 140 11.36 -9.93 -0.71
CA HIS A 140 11.50 -10.23 0.71
C HIS A 140 12.96 -10.47 1.05
N PHE A 141 13.45 -9.81 2.08
CA PHE A 141 14.79 -10.07 2.59
C PHE A 141 14.93 -9.67 4.05
N ARG A 142 15.86 -10.35 4.72
CA ARG A 142 16.35 -9.99 6.06
C ARG A 142 17.72 -9.35 5.98
N CYS A 143 18.01 -8.47 6.96
CA CYS A 143 19.29 -7.78 7.05
C CYS A 143 19.92 -8.01 8.41
N ASN A 144 21.28 -8.04 8.43
CA ASN A 144 22.03 -7.97 9.67
C ASN A 144 22.09 -6.50 10.15
N PRO A 145 21.46 -6.14 11.28
CA PRO A 145 21.46 -4.77 11.78
C PRO A 145 22.74 -4.44 12.58
N HIS A 146 23.64 -5.39 12.79
CA HIS A 146 24.82 -5.32 13.69
C HIS A 146 24.48 -4.86 15.11
N ARG A 147 23.28 -5.17 15.57
CA ARG A 147 22.82 -4.88 16.93
C ARG A 147 21.67 -5.79 17.31
N ARG A 148 21.47 -5.97 18.61
CA ARG A 148 20.37 -6.77 19.13
C ARG A 148 19.05 -6.03 19.05
N SER A 149 18.00 -6.79 18.77
CA SER A 149 16.63 -6.33 18.83
C SER A 149 16.19 -6.12 20.27
N GLN A 150 15.39 -5.08 20.49
CA GLN A 150 14.73 -4.86 21.79
C GLN A 150 13.77 -6.01 22.09
N ALA A 151 13.66 -6.41 23.35
CA ALA A 151 12.79 -7.51 23.76
C ALA A 151 11.31 -7.31 23.35
N ARG A 152 10.84 -6.05 23.31
CA ARG A 152 9.49 -5.75 22.85
C ARG A 152 9.35 -6.01 21.34
N ALA A 153 10.30 -5.58 20.52
CA ALA A 153 10.30 -5.81 19.09
C ALA A 153 10.35 -7.32 18.78
N ARG A 154 11.24 -8.07 19.43
CA ARG A 154 11.29 -9.53 19.28
C ARG A 154 9.99 -10.26 19.63
N ARG A 155 9.22 -9.75 20.61
CA ARG A 155 7.89 -10.32 20.89
C ARG A 155 6.87 -10.06 19.79
N VAL A 156 7.06 -9.01 19.01
CA VAL A 156 6.19 -8.67 17.87
C VAL A 156 6.54 -9.52 16.66
N HIS A 157 7.78 -9.40 16.16
CA HIS A 157 8.18 -10.06 14.89
C HIS A 157 8.73 -11.49 15.10
N GLY A 158 9.07 -11.92 16.30
CA GLY A 158 9.56 -13.28 16.58
C GLY A 158 10.98 -13.59 16.12
N ILE A 159 11.60 -12.78 15.28
CA ILE A 159 12.93 -13.01 14.70
C ILE A 159 14.00 -12.96 15.79
N GLN A 160 14.83 -14.01 15.86
CA GLN A 160 15.93 -14.08 16.81
C GLN A 160 17.18 -13.41 16.24
N ASP A 161 17.97 -12.77 17.12
CA ASP A 161 19.19 -12.07 16.68
C ASP A 161 20.18 -13.00 15.93
N CYS A 162 20.26 -14.28 16.33
CA CYS A 162 21.11 -15.26 15.66
C CYS A 162 20.68 -15.62 14.22
N GLU A 163 19.41 -15.44 13.88
CA GLU A 163 18.92 -15.66 12.50
C GLU A 163 19.43 -14.56 11.56
N LEU A 164 19.81 -13.40 12.10
CA LEU A 164 20.26 -12.23 11.35
C LEU A 164 21.78 -12.18 11.18
N GLU A 165 22.56 -12.95 11.95
CA GLU A 165 24.03 -12.87 11.99
C GLU A 165 24.66 -13.16 10.61
N HIS A 166 24.04 -14.03 9.80
CA HIS A 166 24.51 -14.40 8.46
C HIS A 166 23.75 -13.71 7.33
N CYS A 167 22.79 -12.84 7.66
CA CYS A 167 22.10 -12.06 6.65
C CYS A 167 23.04 -10.95 6.11
N PRO A 168 22.87 -10.52 4.85
CA PRO A 168 23.58 -9.37 4.33
C PRO A 168 23.19 -8.09 5.08
N GLU A 169 24.03 -7.08 5.04
CA GLU A 169 23.64 -5.73 5.47
C GLU A 169 22.57 -5.14 4.53
N PHE A 170 21.77 -4.21 5.01
CA PHE A 170 20.77 -3.52 4.18
C PHE A 170 21.40 -2.89 2.92
N ALA A 171 22.63 -2.37 3.03
CA ALA A 171 23.36 -1.76 1.93
C ALA A 171 23.49 -2.69 0.69
N ALA A 172 23.61 -4.00 0.89
CA ALA A 172 23.68 -4.98 -0.19
C ALA A 172 22.35 -5.18 -0.93
N ARG A 173 21.23 -4.76 -0.34
CA ARG A 173 19.87 -4.92 -0.88
C ARG A 173 19.20 -3.59 -1.24
N ALA A 174 19.85 -2.46 -0.95
CA ALA A 174 19.28 -1.13 -1.11
C ALA A 174 18.90 -0.81 -2.56
N ASP A 175 19.77 -1.13 -3.53
CA ASP A 175 19.50 -0.86 -4.94
C ASP A 175 18.35 -1.72 -5.48
N GLU A 176 18.24 -2.97 -5.07
CA GLU A 176 17.14 -3.87 -5.44
C GLU A 176 15.79 -3.36 -4.90
N LEU A 177 15.76 -2.89 -3.65
CA LEU A 177 14.56 -2.28 -3.07
C LEU A 177 14.16 -1.01 -3.83
N LEU A 178 15.10 -0.11 -4.10
CA LEU A 178 14.81 1.12 -4.82
C LEU A 178 14.32 0.87 -6.25
N GLU A 179 14.87 -0.15 -6.93
CA GLU A 179 14.41 -0.54 -8.26
C GLU A 179 12.99 -1.12 -8.22
N ALA A 180 12.68 -1.95 -7.21
CA ALA A 180 11.35 -2.54 -7.04
C ALA A 180 10.24 -1.50 -6.85
N VAL A 181 10.56 -0.32 -6.28
CA VAL A 181 9.57 0.73 -5.98
C VAL A 181 9.64 1.93 -6.92
N ARG A 182 10.66 2.05 -7.75
CA ARG A 182 10.93 3.23 -8.59
C ARG A 182 9.74 3.61 -9.46
N GLY A 183 9.23 4.83 -9.25
CA GLY A 183 8.13 5.40 -10.00
C GLY A 183 6.76 4.77 -9.73
N LYS A 184 6.69 3.78 -8.84
CA LYS A 184 5.44 3.10 -8.49
C LYS A 184 4.68 3.79 -7.36
N THR A 185 3.42 3.40 -7.16
CA THR A 185 2.62 3.76 -5.99
C THR A 185 2.82 2.70 -4.92
N VAL A 186 3.39 3.11 -3.79
CA VAL A 186 3.70 2.26 -2.63
C VAL A 186 2.73 2.57 -1.50
N VAL A 187 2.06 1.55 -1.00
CA VAL A 187 1.14 1.63 0.14
C VAL A 187 1.84 1.11 1.39
N ILE A 188 1.84 1.89 2.45
CA ILE A 188 2.40 1.53 3.76
C ILE A 188 1.33 1.83 4.82
N HIS A 189 1.24 1.00 5.86
CA HIS A 189 0.27 1.22 6.94
C HIS A 189 0.94 1.89 8.14
N ASP A 190 0.57 3.15 8.46
CA ASP A 190 1.25 4.02 9.46
C ASP A 190 2.75 4.19 9.14
N ARG A 191 3.04 4.66 7.97
CA ARG A 191 4.36 4.78 7.33
C ARG A 191 5.46 5.50 8.12
N THR A 192 5.11 6.15 9.25
CA THR A 192 6.02 7.05 9.98
C THR A 192 7.32 6.35 10.39
N MET A 193 7.21 5.14 10.89
CA MET A 193 8.39 4.40 11.37
C MET A 193 9.13 3.71 10.22
N ASP A 194 8.40 3.16 9.25
CA ASP A 194 8.99 2.51 8.06
C ASP A 194 9.84 3.51 7.28
N LEU A 195 9.30 4.68 6.94
CA LEU A 195 10.06 5.71 6.24
C LEU A 195 11.25 6.23 7.06
N LEU A 196 11.10 6.33 8.38
CA LEU A 196 12.22 6.73 9.24
C LEU A 196 13.38 5.73 9.16
N TRP A 197 13.08 4.43 9.24
CA TRP A 197 14.11 3.38 9.19
C TRP A 197 14.66 3.20 7.77
N LEU A 198 13.81 3.14 6.73
CA LEU A 198 14.23 3.06 5.32
C LEU A 198 15.18 4.20 4.95
N ASN A 199 14.80 5.44 5.24
CA ASN A 199 15.62 6.60 4.93
C ASN A 199 16.96 6.60 5.68
N ARG A 200 16.98 6.14 6.92
CA ARG A 200 18.22 6.01 7.68
C ARG A 200 19.14 4.95 7.08
N GLU A 201 18.60 3.79 6.72
CA GLU A 201 19.40 2.72 6.10
C GLU A 201 19.92 3.12 4.71
N LEU A 202 19.10 3.80 3.90
CA LEU A 202 19.52 4.32 2.60
C LEU A 202 20.65 5.34 2.73
N GLN A 203 20.55 6.28 3.68
CA GLN A 203 21.61 7.26 3.94
C GLN A 203 22.88 6.62 4.51
N ALA A 204 22.75 5.56 5.31
CA ALA A 204 23.89 4.79 5.81
C ALA A 204 24.56 3.97 4.71
N ALA A 205 23.79 3.38 3.82
CA ALA A 205 24.28 2.61 2.68
C ALA A 205 25.01 3.49 1.66
N ARG A 206 24.46 4.68 1.39
CA ARG A 206 25.02 5.63 0.43
C ARG A 206 24.74 7.07 0.89
N PRO A 207 25.73 7.76 1.45
CA PRO A 207 25.59 9.18 1.79
C PRO A 207 25.14 10.01 0.58
N GLY A 208 24.06 10.77 0.75
CA GLY A 208 23.44 11.54 -0.32
C GLY A 208 22.45 10.75 -1.21
N ALA A 209 22.12 9.50 -0.85
CA ALA A 209 21.04 8.77 -1.51
C ALA A 209 19.71 9.56 -1.44
N PRO A 210 18.84 9.45 -2.46
CA PRO A 210 17.50 10.02 -2.38
C PRO A 210 16.75 9.42 -1.19
N ARG A 211 15.77 10.14 -0.66
CA ARG A 211 14.85 9.57 0.30
C ARG A 211 13.97 8.52 -0.41
N PHE A 212 13.46 7.55 0.35
CA PHE A 212 12.58 6.52 -0.20
C PHE A 212 11.38 7.12 -0.93
N GLU A 213 10.73 8.09 -0.30
CA GLU A 213 9.57 8.81 -0.85
C GLU A 213 9.91 9.74 -2.03
N ASP A 214 11.18 9.97 -2.35
CA ASP A 214 11.60 10.65 -3.58
C ASP A 214 11.67 9.70 -4.78
N CYS A 215 11.69 8.38 -4.53
CA CYS A 215 11.78 7.35 -5.56
C CYS A 215 10.42 6.81 -6.00
N CYS A 216 9.38 6.99 -5.18
CA CYS A 216 8.04 6.42 -5.38
C CYS A 216 6.96 7.35 -4.82
N THR A 217 5.70 7.07 -5.17
CA THR A 217 4.55 7.73 -4.54
C THR A 217 4.12 6.91 -3.33
N VAL A 218 4.12 7.49 -2.13
CA VAL A 218 3.74 6.77 -0.91
C VAL A 218 2.33 7.14 -0.47
N ILE A 219 1.46 6.13 -0.32
CA ILE A 219 0.13 6.25 0.29
C ILE A 219 0.17 5.65 1.69
N ASP A 220 -0.30 6.40 2.68
CA ASP A 220 -0.50 5.91 4.04
C ASP A 220 -1.93 5.38 4.21
N SER A 221 -2.08 4.07 4.25
CA SER A 221 -3.39 3.43 4.38
C SER A 221 -4.05 3.65 5.75
N PHE A 222 -3.27 3.86 6.82
CA PHE A 222 -3.82 4.22 8.13
C PHE A 222 -4.48 5.61 8.09
N VAL A 223 -3.81 6.57 7.46
CA VAL A 223 -4.36 7.92 7.26
C VAL A 223 -5.59 7.88 6.36
N LEU A 224 -5.54 7.09 5.27
CA LEU A 224 -6.68 6.92 4.38
C LEU A 224 -7.89 6.31 5.13
N ALA A 225 -7.67 5.26 5.92
CA ALA A 225 -8.71 4.61 6.72
C ALA A 225 -9.39 5.58 7.70
N ARG A 226 -8.64 6.52 8.28
CA ARG A 226 -9.19 7.56 9.15
C ARG A 226 -9.94 8.64 8.38
N ALA A 227 -9.54 8.91 7.15
CA ALA A 227 -10.13 9.96 6.32
C ALA A 227 -11.46 9.52 5.68
N VAL A 228 -11.59 8.26 5.30
CA VAL A 228 -12.84 7.69 4.76
C VAL A 228 -13.85 7.57 5.89
N PRO A 229 -15.00 8.27 5.80
CA PRO A 229 -16.04 8.19 6.83
C PRO A 229 -16.57 6.77 7.00
N SER A 230 -16.64 6.32 8.24
CA SER A 230 -17.15 4.98 8.58
C SER A 230 -17.46 4.88 10.07
N GLU A 231 -18.12 3.82 10.49
CA GLU A 231 -18.36 3.51 11.91
C GLU A 231 -17.15 2.84 12.60
N ARG A 232 -16.04 2.65 11.89
CA ARG A 232 -14.81 2.06 12.43
C ARG A 232 -14.25 2.93 13.56
N ARG A 233 -13.95 2.29 14.68
CA ARG A 233 -13.34 2.96 15.84
C ARG A 233 -11.82 2.81 15.89
N ARG A 234 -11.27 1.81 15.20
CA ARG A 234 -9.85 1.49 15.15
C ARG A 234 -9.43 1.26 13.71
N ASN A 235 -8.26 1.76 13.35
CA ASN A 235 -7.75 1.72 11.98
C ASN A 235 -6.37 1.05 11.86
N GLY A 236 -5.86 0.38 12.91
CA GLY A 236 -4.68 -0.48 12.80
C GLY A 236 -4.97 -1.70 11.94
N LEU A 237 -3.94 -2.30 11.33
CA LEU A 237 -4.07 -3.37 10.35
C LEU A 237 -4.93 -4.54 10.87
N ASP A 238 -4.69 -5.01 12.10
CA ASP A 238 -5.48 -6.09 12.71
C ASP A 238 -6.97 -5.72 12.87
N ALA A 239 -7.25 -4.46 13.24
CA ALA A 239 -8.62 -3.98 13.37
C ALA A 239 -9.33 -3.85 12.02
N LEU A 240 -8.61 -3.51 10.95
CA LEU A 240 -9.14 -3.47 9.59
C LEU A 240 -9.36 -4.88 9.04
N LEU A 241 -8.46 -5.82 9.31
CA LEU A 241 -8.66 -7.24 8.98
C LEU A 241 -9.93 -7.79 9.62
N GLU A 242 -10.13 -7.50 10.92
CA GLU A 242 -11.36 -7.88 11.65
C GLU A 242 -12.61 -7.21 11.05
N TRP A 243 -12.54 -5.91 10.78
CA TRP A 243 -13.65 -5.12 10.23
C TRP A 243 -14.14 -5.65 8.88
N TYR A 244 -13.20 -5.96 7.98
CA TYR A 244 -13.51 -6.47 6.65
C TYR A 244 -13.72 -7.99 6.57
N GLY A 245 -13.60 -8.70 7.70
CA GLY A 245 -13.76 -10.16 7.72
C GLY A 245 -12.68 -10.92 6.94
N LEU A 246 -11.49 -10.34 6.82
CA LEU A 246 -10.37 -10.90 6.05
C LEU A 246 -9.54 -11.94 6.82
N GLY A 247 -9.98 -12.29 8.02
CA GLY A 247 -9.28 -13.18 8.93
C GLY A 247 -8.37 -12.42 9.90
N ALA A 248 -7.53 -13.17 10.61
CA ALA A 248 -6.58 -12.61 11.57
C ALA A 248 -5.14 -12.87 11.10
N ARG A 249 -4.23 -12.01 11.53
CA ARG A 249 -2.80 -12.24 11.40
C ARG A 249 -2.41 -13.53 12.14
N GLY A 250 -1.59 -14.36 11.53
CA GLY A 250 -1.13 -15.62 12.10
C GLY A 250 0.16 -15.45 12.90
N GLY A 251 0.09 -15.50 14.23
CA GLY A 251 1.28 -15.55 15.07
C GLY A 251 2.07 -14.23 15.14
N HIS A 252 3.37 -14.29 14.87
CA HIS A 252 4.25 -13.12 14.85
C HIS A 252 4.07 -12.31 13.57
N HIS A 253 4.44 -11.03 13.65
CA HIS A 253 4.53 -10.17 12.49
C HIS A 253 5.68 -10.61 11.60
N ASP A 254 5.47 -10.66 10.29
CA ASP A 254 6.52 -10.79 9.29
C ASP A 254 6.23 -9.79 8.15
N ALA A 255 7.25 -9.11 7.70
CA ALA A 255 7.06 -7.97 6.80
C ALA A 255 6.40 -8.37 5.47
N TYR A 256 6.68 -9.56 4.91
CA TYR A 256 6.06 -9.99 3.66
C TYR A 256 4.59 -10.39 3.84
N GLY A 257 4.29 -11.14 4.90
CA GLY A 257 2.92 -11.52 5.25
C GLY A 257 2.06 -10.31 5.56
N ASP A 258 2.61 -9.34 6.29
CA ASP A 258 1.91 -8.10 6.63
C ASP A 258 1.67 -7.22 5.41
N ALA A 259 2.62 -7.11 4.48
CA ALA A 259 2.42 -6.47 3.19
C ALA A 259 1.31 -7.15 2.36
N ALA A 260 1.26 -8.49 2.37
CA ALA A 260 0.18 -9.24 1.70
C ALA A 260 -1.19 -9.05 2.36
N LEU A 261 -1.25 -8.99 3.69
CA LEU A 261 -2.50 -8.66 4.41
C LEU A 261 -2.92 -7.22 4.16
N LEU A 262 -1.95 -6.30 4.13
CA LEU A 262 -2.19 -4.90 3.80
C LEU A 262 -2.80 -4.74 2.40
N SER A 263 -2.35 -5.50 1.41
CA SER A 263 -2.92 -5.42 0.06
C SER A 263 -4.41 -5.72 0.07
N ARG A 264 -4.83 -6.78 0.76
CA ARG A 264 -6.24 -7.16 0.87
C ARG A 264 -7.10 -6.10 1.58
N VAL A 265 -6.60 -5.58 2.70
CA VAL A 265 -7.25 -4.49 3.45
C VAL A 265 -7.37 -3.22 2.61
N PHE A 266 -6.31 -2.90 1.86
CA PHE A 266 -6.28 -1.68 1.07
C PHE A 266 -7.32 -1.67 -0.06
N PHE A 267 -7.57 -2.78 -0.72
CA PHE A 267 -8.59 -2.86 -1.76
C PHE A 267 -10.01 -2.72 -1.18
N GLU A 268 -10.29 -3.27 0.00
CA GLU A 268 -11.55 -3.03 0.70
C GLU A 268 -11.71 -1.54 1.07
N LEU A 269 -10.62 -0.93 1.55
CA LEU A 269 -10.61 0.48 1.89
C LEU A 269 -10.78 1.39 0.64
N TRP A 270 -10.23 0.98 -0.50
CA TRP A 270 -10.44 1.68 -1.77
C TRP A 270 -11.90 1.58 -2.22
N TRP A 271 -12.53 0.43 -2.04
CA TRP A 271 -13.97 0.30 -2.33
C TRP A 271 -14.84 1.14 -1.38
N ASP A 272 -14.54 1.20 -0.09
CA ASP A 272 -15.21 2.12 0.84
C ASP A 272 -15.05 3.58 0.39
N LEU A 273 -13.87 3.95 -0.10
CA LEU A 273 -13.59 5.28 -0.64
C LEU A 273 -14.42 5.57 -1.90
N ASP A 274 -14.48 4.64 -2.85
CA ASP A 274 -15.26 4.73 -4.08
C ASP A 274 -16.75 4.88 -3.75
N GLU A 275 -17.27 4.04 -2.84
CA GLU A 275 -18.67 4.08 -2.40
C GLU A 275 -19.01 5.42 -1.72
N TRP A 276 -18.11 5.93 -0.87
CA TRP A 276 -18.32 7.22 -0.21
C TRP A 276 -18.27 8.41 -1.17
N LEU A 277 -17.39 8.36 -2.18
CA LEU A 277 -17.27 9.44 -3.17
C LEU A 277 -18.42 9.44 -4.19
N TYR A 278 -18.85 8.28 -4.64
CA TYR A 278 -19.67 8.12 -5.85
C TYR A 278 -20.89 7.20 -5.65
N GLY A 279 -21.04 6.57 -4.48
CA GLY A 279 -22.23 5.77 -4.15
C GLY A 279 -23.46 6.69 -4.03
N GLU A 280 -24.55 6.31 -4.69
CA GLU A 280 -25.88 6.98 -4.62
C GLU A 280 -26.68 6.51 -3.40
#